data_8bc66cd2b34c9616f8d689e270cc11ce
#
_entry.id   8bc66cd2b34c9616f8d689e270cc11ce
#
_cell.length_a   1.000
_cell.length_b   1.000
_cell.length_c   1.000
_cell.angle_alpha   90.00
_cell.angle_beta   90.00
_cell.angle_gamma   90.00
#
_symmetry.space_group_name_H-M   'P 1'
#
loop_
_entity.id
_entity.type
_entity.pdbx_description
1 polymer ?
#
loop_
_entity_poly.entity_id
_entity_poly.type
_entity_poly.pdbx_seq_one_letter_code
_entity_poly.pdbx_strand_id
1 'polypeptide(L)'
;MKRFETLSGCACCPVHRRRFLATGCAACAGAASLVGVGRLAHAAEKPDKTRIRVIYALHAEVQPGADWPNVGFDFRPVMARIDAALKQGCPDFEFVTSMAKTPQDAQKIIDGDQSAGVDGYLVYQMNCWNRVVQPVLATNKPTLYADFQYGGSGGYLVYTAGFLRDKRPNIGLVASSNPDDLVAAVKCFDVVKKGGTVEDFAAATARVRKSLTPGPSNMACEPDRLELLDVKDCLAAMKRAKILTVGRTFPDIVPAIVKEMGIEVEDVPYAELNAAWEAADKDKANEIADRWQKMAKTIEDVSRKTLEESAAMYLAQKEVLKKRNANAITINCLGGFYGGHIHAYPCLGFHELCNEGLIGACECDVRSTATMVAVTAMTQGRPGFISDPVIDTSKRQIIYAHCVASNRVFGPEGASNPFEILTHSEDRKGASVRSVFPVGHMTTTLEFGPERKEILFHQGKAVEAVDDDRACRSKLAAE
;
A
#
# COMPACT_ATOMS: atom_id res chain seq x y z
N MET A 1 8.39 38.90 32.07
CA MET A 1 7.34 38.99 33.09
C MET A 1 6.14 39.72 32.50
N LYS A 2 5.13 38.97 32.04
CA LYS A 2 3.75 39.47 31.89
C LYS A 2 2.86 38.27 32.20
N ARG A 3 2.02 38.42 33.20
CA ARG A 3 1.07 37.46 33.71
C ARG A 3 -0.08 37.30 32.72
N PHE A 4 -0.50 36.08 32.47
CA PHE A 4 -1.78 35.78 31.86
C PHE A 4 -2.81 35.55 32.98
N GLU A 5 -3.83 36.37 32.95
CA GLU A 5 -4.98 36.26 33.85
C GLU A 5 -5.89 35.16 33.37
N THR A 6 -6.31 34.37 34.32
CA THR A 6 -7.35 33.33 34.23
C THR A 6 -8.72 33.98 34.19
N LEU A 7 -9.50 33.73 33.16
CA LEU A 7 -10.94 33.96 33.16
C LEU A 7 -11.66 32.73 33.68
N SER A 8 -12.15 32.90 34.88
CA SER A 8 -13.08 31.99 35.60
C SER A 8 -14.52 32.26 35.18
N GLY A 9 -15.30 31.19 35.04
CA GLY A 9 -16.71 31.23 35.41
C GLY A 9 -17.73 31.14 34.30
N CYS A 10 -18.29 29.96 34.07
CA CYS A 10 -19.74 29.85 33.98
C CYS A 10 -20.21 28.49 34.54
N ALA A 11 -20.66 28.54 35.79
CA ALA A 11 -21.37 27.46 36.42
C ALA A 11 -22.87 27.65 36.09
N CYS A 12 -23.47 26.76 35.31
CA CYS A 12 -24.92 26.60 35.23
C CYS A 12 -25.31 25.17 34.88
N CYS A 13 -25.92 24.56 35.89
CA CYS A 13 -26.88 23.45 35.88
C CYS A 13 -26.38 22.00 35.71
N PRO A 14 -26.43 21.25 36.80
CA PRO A 14 -26.43 19.79 36.75
C PRO A 14 -27.85 19.28 36.53
N VAL A 15 -28.18 18.76 35.37
CA VAL A 15 -29.42 18.01 35.17
C VAL A 15 -29.13 16.53 35.31
N HIS A 16 -29.59 15.98 36.43
CA HIS A 16 -29.56 14.55 36.74
C HIS A 16 -30.39 13.74 35.74
N ARG A 17 -29.79 12.68 35.18
CA ARG A 17 -30.36 11.73 34.21
C ARG A 17 -31.61 10.95 34.65
N ARG A 18 -32.17 11.17 35.86
CA ARG A 18 -33.29 10.43 36.41
C ARG A 18 -34.64 11.18 36.41
N ARG A 19 -34.74 12.39 35.85
CA ARG A 19 -36.01 13.17 35.81
C ARG A 19 -36.63 13.34 34.44
N PHE A 20 -36.06 12.73 33.36
CA PHE A 20 -36.64 12.86 32.02
C PHE A 20 -37.64 11.76 31.64
N LEU A 21 -37.91 10.78 32.51
CA LEU A 21 -38.81 9.66 32.22
C LEU A 21 -40.13 9.68 33.01
N ALA A 22 -40.51 10.79 33.64
CA ALA A 22 -41.67 10.81 34.51
C ALA A 22 -42.74 11.86 34.17
N THR A 23 -42.73 12.50 33.02
CA THR A 23 -43.80 13.48 32.67
C THR A 23 -44.14 13.37 31.18
N GLY A 24 -44.93 12.33 30.83
CA GLY A 24 -45.39 12.16 29.44
C GLY A 24 -46.54 11.16 29.29
N CYS A 25 -47.45 11.09 30.27
CA CYS A 25 -48.70 10.37 30.09
C CYS A 25 -49.79 11.05 30.89
N ALA A 26 -50.56 11.94 30.28
CA ALA A 26 -51.98 12.22 30.57
C ALA A 26 -52.43 13.48 29.83
N ALA A 27 -53.07 13.30 28.70
CA ALA A 27 -54.19 14.11 28.21
C ALA A 27 -54.40 13.79 26.72
N CYS A 28 -55.38 12.95 26.45
CA CYS A 28 -56.30 13.06 25.29
C CYS A 28 -57.24 11.84 25.31
N ALA A 29 -58.22 11.90 26.19
CA ALA A 29 -59.47 11.17 25.99
C ALA A 29 -60.57 12.20 25.78
N GLY A 30 -61.23 12.10 24.64
CA GLY A 30 -62.56 12.77 24.45
C GLY A 30 -62.64 13.60 23.15
N ALA A 31 -63.18 13.02 22.11
CA ALA A 31 -64.36 13.49 21.36
C ALA A 31 -64.44 12.73 20.04
N ALA A 32 -65.31 11.75 19.98
CA ALA A 32 -65.81 11.19 18.71
C ALA A 32 -66.86 12.13 18.16
N SER A 33 -66.72 12.53 16.89
CA SER A 33 -67.82 13.00 16.05
C SER A 33 -67.55 12.66 14.59
N LEU A 34 -68.45 11.90 14.03
CA LEU A 34 -68.55 11.44 12.69
C LEU A 34 -68.55 12.60 11.66
N VAL A 35 -67.60 12.60 10.75
CA VAL A 35 -67.80 13.07 9.35
C VAL A 35 -66.95 12.16 8.46
N GLY A 36 -67.64 11.36 7.66
CA GLY A 36 -67.01 10.54 6.63
C GLY A 36 -66.43 11.39 5.51
N VAL A 37 -65.15 11.42 5.42
CA VAL A 37 -64.39 11.79 4.22
C VAL A 37 -63.39 10.68 3.99
N GLY A 38 -63.56 9.99 2.86
CA GLY A 38 -62.63 8.94 2.45
C GLY A 38 -61.22 9.48 2.36
N ARG A 39 -60.39 9.23 3.36
CA ARG A 39 -58.93 9.33 3.24
C ARG A 39 -58.48 8.17 2.36
N LEU A 40 -58.24 8.47 1.10
CA LEU A 40 -57.28 7.70 0.32
C LEU A 40 -56.04 7.58 1.21
N ALA A 41 -55.79 6.37 1.72
CA ALA A 41 -54.53 6.03 2.34
C ALA A 41 -53.46 6.23 1.24
N HIS A 42 -52.79 7.38 1.28
CA HIS A 42 -51.51 7.48 0.60
C HIS A 42 -50.65 6.38 1.26
N ALA A 43 -50.42 5.32 0.51
CA ALA A 43 -49.31 4.41 0.86
C ALA A 43 -48.14 5.34 1.05
N ALA A 44 -47.54 5.33 2.27
CA ALA A 44 -46.30 6.02 2.52
C ALA A 44 -45.32 5.53 1.45
N GLU A 45 -44.93 6.40 0.51
CA GLU A 45 -43.87 6.11 -0.41
C GLU A 45 -42.70 5.61 0.43
N LYS A 46 -42.26 4.39 0.15
CA LYS A 46 -41.04 3.90 0.76
C LYS A 46 -39.97 4.95 0.48
N PRO A 47 -39.26 5.44 1.50
CA PRO A 47 -38.23 6.44 1.26
C PRO A 47 -37.30 5.92 0.15
N ASP A 48 -37.05 6.76 -0.83
CA ASP A 48 -36.20 6.44 -1.99
C ASP A 48 -34.79 6.07 -1.47
N LYS A 49 -34.42 4.79 -1.64
CA LYS A 49 -33.16 4.27 -1.11
C LYS A 49 -31.99 4.97 -1.78
N THR A 50 -30.94 5.21 -1.03
CA THR A 50 -29.66 5.68 -1.59
C THR A 50 -29.09 4.57 -2.48
N ARG A 51 -28.95 4.86 -3.78
CA ARG A 51 -28.54 3.88 -4.80
C ARG A 51 -27.07 4.02 -5.14
N ILE A 52 -26.28 3.00 -4.82
CA ILE A 52 -24.83 3.00 -4.99
C ILE A 52 -24.41 1.97 -6.03
N ARG A 53 -23.61 2.39 -7.01
CA ARG A 53 -22.91 1.50 -7.92
C ARG A 53 -21.63 1.00 -7.23
N VAL A 54 -21.54 -0.31 -7.00
CA VAL A 54 -20.33 -0.98 -6.55
C VAL A 54 -19.56 -1.48 -7.78
N ILE A 55 -18.33 -1.04 -7.95
CA ILE A 55 -17.45 -1.46 -9.04
C ILE A 55 -16.24 -2.18 -8.44
N TYR A 56 -16.16 -3.48 -8.64
CA TYR A 56 -14.95 -4.24 -8.35
C TYR A 56 -13.96 -4.06 -9.49
N ALA A 57 -12.85 -3.38 -9.20
CA ALA A 57 -11.77 -3.10 -10.15
C ALA A 57 -10.76 -4.26 -10.13
N LEU A 58 -10.92 -5.24 -11.05
CA LEU A 58 -10.11 -6.46 -11.10
C LEU A 58 -9.95 -6.98 -12.53
N HIS A 59 -8.90 -7.76 -12.75
CA HIS A 59 -8.63 -8.32 -14.09
C HIS A 59 -9.61 -9.44 -14.48
N ALA A 60 -9.97 -10.31 -13.53
CA ALA A 60 -10.96 -11.38 -13.68
C ALA A 60 -11.36 -11.90 -12.29
N GLU A 61 -12.43 -12.71 -12.19
CA GLU A 61 -12.87 -13.35 -10.94
C GLU A 61 -11.80 -14.28 -10.32
N VAL A 62 -10.98 -14.91 -11.16
CA VAL A 62 -9.78 -15.62 -10.78
C VAL A 62 -8.60 -14.95 -11.46
N GLN A 63 -7.58 -14.58 -10.69
CA GLN A 63 -6.42 -13.83 -11.18
C GLN A 63 -5.72 -14.58 -12.33
N PRO A 64 -5.71 -14.03 -13.56
CA PRO A 64 -5.25 -14.78 -14.73
C PRO A 64 -3.74 -14.77 -14.93
N GLY A 65 -3.04 -13.82 -14.35
CA GLY A 65 -1.60 -13.61 -14.53
C GLY A 65 -0.96 -12.97 -13.31
N ALA A 66 0.32 -12.66 -13.45
CA ALA A 66 1.09 -12.03 -12.40
C ALA A 66 0.59 -10.62 -12.11
N ASP A 67 0.19 -10.37 -10.89
CA ASP A 67 -0.16 -9.12 -10.23
C ASP A 67 -0.52 -9.45 -8.77
N TRP A 68 -0.64 -8.46 -7.92
CA TRP A 68 -1.21 -8.64 -6.60
C TRP A 68 -2.71 -9.00 -6.69
N PRO A 69 -3.22 -9.92 -5.85
CA PRO A 69 -2.54 -10.62 -4.74
C PRO A 69 -1.56 -11.71 -5.19
N ASN A 70 -1.88 -12.51 -6.20
CA ASN A 70 -1.07 -13.53 -6.87
C ASN A 70 -1.86 -14.24 -7.98
N VAL A 71 -1.17 -14.87 -8.91
CA VAL A 71 -1.79 -15.71 -9.95
C VAL A 71 -2.67 -16.81 -9.32
N GLY A 72 -3.85 -17.03 -9.90
CA GLY A 72 -4.81 -18.03 -9.43
C GLY A 72 -5.65 -17.62 -8.22
N PHE A 73 -5.48 -16.43 -7.65
CA PHE A 73 -6.31 -15.94 -6.55
C PHE A 73 -7.78 -15.82 -6.95
N ASP A 74 -8.69 -16.41 -6.16
CA ASP A 74 -10.12 -16.35 -6.40
C ASP A 74 -10.77 -15.20 -5.62
N PHE A 75 -11.21 -14.16 -6.34
CA PHE A 75 -11.84 -12.98 -5.76
C PHE A 75 -13.32 -13.18 -5.39
N ARG A 76 -13.98 -14.20 -5.91
CA ARG A 76 -15.42 -14.41 -5.69
C ARG A 76 -15.81 -14.51 -4.22
N PRO A 77 -15.09 -15.25 -3.34
CA PRO A 77 -15.40 -15.27 -1.92
C PRO A 77 -15.22 -13.92 -1.24
N VAL A 78 -14.25 -13.11 -1.72
CA VAL A 78 -14.00 -11.75 -1.18
C VAL A 78 -15.14 -10.83 -1.55
N MET A 79 -15.54 -10.78 -2.84
CA MET A 79 -16.65 -9.96 -3.31
C MET A 79 -17.95 -10.34 -2.60
N ALA A 80 -18.22 -11.64 -2.44
CA ALA A 80 -19.42 -12.10 -1.73
C ALA A 80 -19.46 -11.64 -0.26
N ARG A 81 -18.32 -11.64 0.45
CA ARG A 81 -18.24 -11.13 1.83
C ARG A 81 -18.48 -9.61 1.88
N ILE A 82 -17.93 -8.85 0.94
CA ILE A 82 -18.12 -7.40 0.84
C ILE A 82 -19.61 -7.10 0.59
N ASP A 83 -20.23 -7.75 -0.41
CA ASP A 83 -21.65 -7.58 -0.72
C ASP A 83 -22.56 -7.92 0.45
N ALA A 84 -22.24 -8.99 1.19
CA ALA A 84 -22.99 -9.38 2.39
C ALA A 84 -22.88 -8.32 3.50
N ALA A 85 -21.65 -7.82 3.76
CA ALA A 85 -21.43 -6.79 4.77
C ALA A 85 -22.16 -5.48 4.42
N LEU A 86 -22.13 -5.06 3.15
CA LEU A 86 -22.86 -3.87 2.68
C LEU A 86 -24.36 -4.03 2.83
N LYS A 87 -24.94 -5.15 2.40
CA LYS A 87 -26.39 -5.41 2.51
C LYS A 87 -26.86 -5.47 3.96
N GLN A 88 -26.07 -6.11 4.82
CA GLN A 88 -26.39 -6.21 6.25
C GLN A 88 -26.22 -4.86 6.96
N GLY A 89 -25.13 -4.16 6.69
CA GLY A 89 -24.78 -2.92 7.41
C GLY A 89 -25.52 -1.68 6.91
N CYS A 90 -26.06 -1.70 5.67
CA CYS A 90 -26.72 -0.58 5.02
C CYS A 90 -28.09 -1.00 4.43
N PRO A 91 -29.09 -1.40 5.23
CA PRO A 91 -30.39 -1.92 4.75
C PRO A 91 -31.22 -0.88 3.96
N ASP A 92 -30.94 0.41 4.18
CA ASP A 92 -31.63 1.53 3.53
C ASP A 92 -30.96 1.93 2.21
N PHE A 93 -29.94 1.18 1.78
CA PHE A 93 -29.24 1.38 0.53
C PHE A 93 -29.64 0.33 -0.50
N GLU A 94 -29.53 0.68 -1.78
CA GLU A 94 -29.58 -0.23 -2.91
C GLU A 94 -28.22 -0.31 -3.56
N PHE A 95 -27.65 -1.52 -3.65
CA PHE A 95 -26.36 -1.76 -4.26
C PHE A 95 -26.51 -2.44 -5.62
N VAL A 96 -25.91 -1.83 -6.65
CA VAL A 96 -25.85 -2.41 -8.00
C VAL A 96 -24.39 -2.73 -8.31
N THR A 97 -24.07 -4.03 -8.32
CA THR A 97 -22.67 -4.51 -8.43
C THR A 97 -22.27 -4.73 -9.89
N SER A 98 -21.04 -4.37 -10.22
CA SER A 98 -20.40 -4.59 -11.52
C SER A 98 -18.92 -4.86 -11.34
N MET A 99 -18.28 -5.46 -12.36
CA MET A 99 -16.84 -5.61 -12.46
C MET A 99 -16.31 -4.78 -13.62
N ALA A 100 -15.11 -4.21 -13.45
CA ALA A 100 -14.40 -3.51 -14.50
C ALA A 100 -12.90 -3.81 -14.41
N LYS A 101 -12.25 -4.04 -15.55
CA LYS A 101 -10.80 -4.27 -15.63
C LYS A 101 -10.03 -3.13 -16.28
N THR A 102 -10.73 -2.23 -16.97
CA THR A 102 -10.16 -1.12 -17.73
C THR A 102 -10.95 0.17 -17.53
N PRO A 103 -10.36 1.33 -17.83
CA PRO A 103 -11.13 2.59 -17.88
C PRO A 103 -12.34 2.54 -18.85
N GLN A 104 -12.21 1.82 -19.94
CA GLN A 104 -13.28 1.65 -20.93
C GLN A 104 -14.46 0.85 -20.37
N ASP A 105 -14.20 -0.18 -19.57
CA ASP A 105 -15.29 -0.93 -18.90
C ASP A 105 -15.99 -0.04 -17.85
N ALA A 106 -15.23 0.74 -17.09
CA ALA A 106 -15.79 1.72 -16.16
C ALA A 106 -16.67 2.74 -16.89
N GLN A 107 -16.24 3.25 -18.05
CA GLN A 107 -17.03 4.20 -18.84
C GLN A 107 -18.36 3.60 -19.30
N LYS A 108 -18.38 2.35 -19.78
CA LYS A 108 -19.62 1.67 -20.16
C LYS A 108 -20.60 1.55 -18.98
N ILE A 109 -20.09 1.28 -17.77
CA ILE A 109 -20.92 1.24 -16.56
C ILE A 109 -21.50 2.62 -16.26
N ILE A 110 -20.68 3.67 -16.32
CA ILE A 110 -21.07 5.05 -16.10
C ILE A 110 -22.15 5.50 -17.10
N ASP A 111 -21.98 5.16 -18.38
CA ASP A 111 -22.95 5.50 -19.44
C ASP A 111 -24.31 4.83 -19.19
N GLY A 112 -24.30 3.56 -18.74
CA GLY A 112 -25.50 2.84 -18.34
C GLY A 112 -26.17 3.43 -17.09
N ASP A 113 -25.41 4.05 -16.20
CA ASP A 113 -25.91 4.65 -14.96
C ASP A 113 -26.57 6.03 -15.14
N GLN A 114 -26.42 6.67 -16.31
CA GLN A 114 -27.04 7.98 -16.57
C GLN A 114 -28.57 7.95 -16.42
N SER A 115 -29.22 6.85 -16.82
CA SER A 115 -30.65 6.64 -16.68
C SER A 115 -31.08 5.87 -15.42
N ALA A 116 -30.12 5.29 -14.70
CA ALA A 116 -30.37 4.39 -13.56
C ALA A 116 -30.53 5.09 -12.22
N GLY A 117 -30.37 6.43 -12.14
CA GLY A 117 -30.53 7.19 -10.90
C GLY A 117 -29.54 6.83 -9.79
N VAL A 118 -28.28 6.52 -10.14
CA VAL A 118 -27.21 6.21 -9.17
C VAL A 118 -26.80 7.48 -8.43
N ASP A 119 -26.85 7.44 -7.08
CA ASP A 119 -26.49 8.57 -6.22
C ASP A 119 -24.97 8.71 -6.05
N GLY A 120 -24.21 7.60 -6.14
CA GLY A 120 -22.75 7.59 -5.99
C GLY A 120 -22.10 6.26 -6.36
N TYR A 121 -20.78 6.22 -6.24
CA TYR A 121 -19.96 5.07 -6.61
C TYR A 121 -19.11 4.59 -5.44
N LEU A 122 -19.07 3.27 -5.24
CA LEU A 122 -18.04 2.59 -4.46
C LEU A 122 -17.13 1.85 -5.45
N VAL A 123 -15.88 2.30 -5.60
CA VAL A 123 -14.87 1.60 -6.39
C VAL A 123 -13.97 0.82 -5.42
N TYR A 124 -13.99 -0.50 -5.52
CA TYR A 124 -13.14 -1.38 -4.72
C TYR A 124 -11.95 -1.82 -5.57
N GLN A 125 -10.76 -1.34 -5.23
CA GLN A 125 -9.52 -1.66 -5.93
C GLN A 125 -9.07 -3.07 -5.53
N MET A 126 -9.23 -4.04 -6.43
CA MET A 126 -8.96 -5.45 -6.16
C MET A 126 -7.59 -5.90 -6.68
N ASN A 127 -7.14 -5.32 -7.80
CA ASN A 127 -5.81 -5.48 -8.39
C ASN A 127 -5.12 -4.11 -8.52
N CYS A 128 -3.79 -4.11 -8.74
CA CYS A 128 -3.04 -2.89 -8.99
C CYS A 128 -3.47 -2.21 -10.33
N TRP A 129 -2.82 -1.53 -10.98
CA TRP A 129 -2.68 -0.80 -12.25
C TRP A 129 -3.88 -0.78 -13.26
N ASN A 130 -5.14 -1.03 -12.87
CA ASN A 130 -6.29 -1.10 -13.78
C ASN A 130 -6.93 0.25 -14.16
N ARG A 131 -6.66 1.33 -13.41
CA ARG A 131 -7.15 2.71 -13.66
C ARG A 131 -8.69 2.85 -13.80
N VAL A 132 -9.45 1.99 -13.19
CA VAL A 132 -10.91 1.98 -13.22
C VAL A 132 -11.52 3.19 -12.49
N VAL A 133 -10.87 3.66 -11.43
CA VAL A 133 -11.38 4.76 -10.59
C VAL A 133 -11.33 6.13 -11.28
N GLN A 134 -10.40 6.35 -12.24
CA GLN A 134 -10.22 7.65 -12.89
C GLN A 134 -11.48 8.15 -13.64
N PRO A 135 -12.10 7.40 -14.56
CA PRO A 135 -13.34 7.83 -15.22
C PRO A 135 -14.50 7.97 -14.24
N VAL A 136 -14.54 7.16 -13.17
CA VAL A 136 -15.59 7.28 -12.14
C VAL A 136 -15.51 8.64 -11.44
N LEU A 137 -14.30 9.06 -11.01
CA LEU A 137 -14.11 10.37 -10.39
C LEU A 137 -14.43 11.54 -11.33
N ALA A 138 -14.25 11.36 -12.64
CA ALA A 138 -14.59 12.38 -13.64
C ALA A 138 -16.09 12.64 -13.76
N THR A 139 -16.96 11.77 -13.21
CA THR A 139 -18.42 12.00 -13.15
C THR A 139 -18.82 13.12 -12.19
N ASN A 140 -17.90 13.56 -11.30
CA ASN A 140 -18.14 14.48 -10.20
C ASN A 140 -19.20 14.01 -9.19
N LYS A 141 -19.66 12.76 -9.26
CA LYS A 141 -20.50 12.15 -8.20
C LYS A 141 -19.66 11.75 -7.01
N PRO A 142 -20.24 11.67 -5.79
CA PRO A 142 -19.53 11.18 -4.63
C PRO A 142 -19.00 9.77 -4.90
N THR A 143 -17.72 9.57 -4.69
CA THR A 143 -17.02 8.32 -4.97
C THR A 143 -16.27 7.87 -3.74
N LEU A 144 -16.62 6.72 -3.18
CA LEU A 144 -15.84 6.04 -2.15
C LEU A 144 -14.86 5.10 -2.82
N TYR A 145 -13.57 5.31 -2.58
CA TYR A 145 -12.49 4.47 -3.10
C TYR A 145 -11.94 3.60 -1.99
N ALA A 146 -12.06 2.29 -2.14
CA ALA A 146 -11.69 1.31 -1.13
C ALA A 146 -10.55 0.40 -1.61
N ASP A 147 -9.63 0.08 -0.72
CA ASP A 147 -8.51 -0.83 -0.95
C ASP A 147 -8.88 -2.27 -0.58
N PHE A 148 -8.63 -3.20 -1.49
CA PHE A 148 -8.48 -4.61 -1.14
C PHE A 148 -7.01 -4.85 -0.79
N GLN A 149 -6.72 -4.83 0.49
CA GLN A 149 -5.37 -4.95 1.02
C GLN A 149 -4.64 -6.18 0.47
N TYR A 150 -3.37 -5.99 0.10
CA TYR A 150 -2.52 -6.99 -0.55
C TYR A 150 -3.01 -7.44 -1.94
N GLY A 151 -3.99 -6.74 -2.51
CA GLY A 151 -4.46 -6.95 -3.88
C GLY A 151 -4.42 -5.64 -4.66
N GLY A 152 -5.17 -4.66 -4.22
CA GLY A 152 -5.29 -3.34 -4.87
C GLY A 152 -4.30 -2.29 -4.38
N SER A 153 -3.60 -2.52 -3.27
CA SER A 153 -2.94 -1.47 -2.47
C SER A 153 -1.93 -0.62 -3.24
N GLY A 154 -1.12 -1.19 -4.13
CA GLY A 154 -0.18 -0.43 -4.95
C GLY A 154 -0.91 0.61 -5.82
N GLY A 155 -1.90 0.17 -6.60
CA GLY A 155 -2.73 1.06 -7.41
C GLY A 155 -3.53 2.05 -6.58
N TYR A 156 -4.13 1.58 -5.48
CA TYR A 156 -4.89 2.42 -4.56
C TYR A 156 -4.07 3.61 -4.05
N LEU A 157 -2.86 3.38 -3.54
CA LEU A 157 -2.03 4.43 -2.97
C LEU A 157 -1.48 5.40 -4.02
N VAL A 158 -0.99 4.88 -5.16
CA VAL A 158 -0.48 5.71 -6.25
C VAL A 158 -1.57 6.62 -6.81
N TYR A 159 -2.77 6.09 -7.06
CA TYR A 159 -3.87 6.90 -7.58
C TYR A 159 -4.39 7.88 -6.53
N THR A 160 -4.53 7.46 -5.27
CA THR A 160 -4.91 8.34 -4.16
C THR A 160 -3.95 9.52 -4.00
N ALA A 161 -2.63 9.27 -4.08
CA ALA A 161 -1.63 10.34 -4.00
C ALA A 161 -1.81 11.38 -5.12
N GLY A 162 -2.14 10.95 -6.36
CA GLY A 162 -2.49 11.83 -7.46
C GLY A 162 -3.75 12.66 -7.16
N PHE A 163 -4.83 12.00 -6.75
CA PHE A 163 -6.10 12.67 -6.45
C PHE A 163 -6.01 13.70 -5.32
N LEU A 164 -5.21 13.41 -4.29
CA LEU A 164 -4.96 14.34 -3.19
C LEU A 164 -4.14 15.57 -3.64
N ARG A 165 -3.12 15.37 -4.50
CA ARG A 165 -2.37 16.49 -5.09
C ARG A 165 -3.26 17.36 -5.99
N ASP A 166 -4.15 16.74 -6.76
CA ASP A 166 -5.12 17.41 -7.62
C ASP A 166 -6.30 18.01 -6.83
N LYS A 167 -6.34 17.80 -5.51
CA LYS A 167 -7.42 18.27 -4.62
C LYS A 167 -8.81 17.87 -5.10
N ARG A 168 -8.98 16.62 -5.55
CA ARG A 168 -10.28 16.13 -6.01
C ARG A 168 -11.31 16.18 -4.90
N PRO A 169 -12.45 16.91 -5.09
CA PRO A 169 -13.39 17.19 -4.01
C PRO A 169 -14.34 16.03 -3.70
N ASN A 170 -14.53 15.12 -4.64
CA ASN A 170 -15.59 14.12 -4.63
C ASN A 170 -15.15 12.72 -4.20
N ILE A 171 -13.98 12.59 -3.54
CA ILE A 171 -13.41 11.30 -3.16
C ILE A 171 -13.40 11.07 -1.65
N GLY A 172 -14.01 9.96 -1.21
CA GLY A 172 -13.80 9.36 0.10
C GLY A 172 -12.84 8.17 0.01
N LEU A 173 -12.10 7.88 1.06
CA LEU A 173 -11.03 6.87 1.07
C LEU A 173 -11.23 5.86 2.21
N VAL A 174 -11.11 4.56 1.89
CA VAL A 174 -11.11 3.45 2.87
C VAL A 174 -9.93 2.53 2.60
N ALA A 175 -9.10 2.32 3.62
CA ALA A 175 -8.01 1.35 3.64
C ALA A 175 -8.01 0.66 5.02
N SER A 176 -8.80 -0.38 5.17
CA SER A 176 -9.06 -1.04 6.46
C SER A 176 -9.30 -2.53 6.26
N SER A 177 -8.75 -3.35 7.15
CA SER A 177 -9.05 -4.78 7.22
C SER A 177 -10.37 -5.09 7.95
N ASN A 178 -10.96 -4.09 8.64
CA ASN A 178 -12.25 -4.23 9.31
C ASN A 178 -13.40 -3.86 8.35
N PRO A 179 -14.31 -4.80 8.01
CA PRO A 179 -15.43 -4.51 7.11
C PRO A 179 -16.43 -3.48 7.67
N ASP A 180 -16.51 -3.31 8.98
CA ASP A 180 -17.39 -2.31 9.60
C ASP A 180 -16.95 -0.87 9.26
N ASP A 181 -15.67 -0.64 9.02
CA ASP A 181 -15.16 0.65 8.58
C ASP A 181 -15.64 1.01 7.16
N LEU A 182 -15.70 0.02 6.26
CA LEU A 182 -16.30 0.18 4.94
C LEU A 182 -17.78 0.54 5.05
N VAL A 183 -18.54 -0.20 5.87
CA VAL A 183 -19.97 0.05 6.11
C VAL A 183 -20.19 1.46 6.65
N ALA A 184 -19.39 1.89 7.63
CA ALA A 184 -19.48 3.23 8.21
C ALA A 184 -19.17 4.32 7.17
N ALA A 185 -18.20 4.11 6.30
CA ALA A 185 -17.86 5.04 5.22
C ALA A 185 -18.95 5.11 4.14
N VAL A 186 -19.57 3.97 3.79
CA VAL A 186 -20.68 3.91 2.82
C VAL A 186 -21.89 4.70 3.34
N LYS A 187 -22.19 4.67 4.63
CA LYS A 187 -23.28 5.49 5.21
C LYS A 187 -23.11 7.00 4.98
N CYS A 188 -21.88 7.47 4.68
CA CYS A 188 -21.64 8.88 4.37
C CYS A 188 -22.29 9.34 3.06
N PHE A 189 -22.70 8.44 2.16
CA PHE A 189 -23.47 8.82 0.96
C PHE A 189 -24.80 9.49 1.31
N ASP A 190 -25.35 9.23 2.48
CA ASP A 190 -26.54 9.91 2.99
C ASP A 190 -26.37 11.43 3.12
N VAL A 191 -25.15 11.91 3.27
CA VAL A 191 -24.86 13.36 3.32
C VAL A 191 -25.35 14.02 2.03
N VAL A 192 -25.01 13.45 0.87
CA VAL A 192 -25.43 14.00 -0.43
C VAL A 192 -26.91 13.76 -0.68
N LYS A 193 -27.45 12.59 -0.33
CA LYS A 193 -28.88 12.29 -0.42
C LYS A 193 -29.74 13.28 0.38
N LYS A 194 -29.22 13.81 1.47
CA LYS A 194 -29.84 14.83 2.34
C LYS A 194 -29.53 16.27 1.93
N GLY A 195 -28.98 16.49 0.72
CA GLY A 195 -28.73 17.81 0.14
C GLY A 195 -27.35 18.43 0.47
N GLY A 196 -26.44 17.68 1.05
CA GLY A 196 -25.03 18.09 1.21
C GLY A 196 -24.26 18.01 -0.11
N THR A 197 -23.05 18.57 -0.13
CA THR A 197 -22.16 18.60 -1.30
C THR A 197 -21.27 17.36 -1.37
N VAL A 198 -20.54 17.19 -2.47
CA VAL A 198 -19.53 16.11 -2.59
C VAL A 198 -18.34 16.35 -1.68
N GLU A 199 -18.02 17.61 -1.37
CA GLU A 199 -17.01 17.98 -0.39
C GLU A 199 -17.45 17.58 1.04
N ASP A 200 -18.74 17.76 1.36
CA ASP A 200 -19.31 17.31 2.64
C ASP A 200 -19.21 15.79 2.78
N PHE A 201 -19.45 15.04 1.70
CA PHE A 201 -19.24 13.59 1.66
C PHE A 201 -17.78 13.21 1.93
N ALA A 202 -16.84 13.83 1.19
CA ALA A 202 -15.42 13.57 1.37
C ALA A 202 -14.97 13.90 2.82
N ALA A 203 -15.43 15.02 3.37
CA ALA A 203 -15.16 15.41 4.74
C ALA A 203 -15.79 14.45 5.76
N ALA A 204 -17.01 13.94 5.49
CA ALA A 204 -17.68 12.95 6.35
C ALA A 204 -16.90 11.62 6.39
N THR A 205 -16.48 11.10 5.23
CA THR A 205 -15.67 9.88 5.16
C THR A 205 -14.32 10.03 5.88
N ALA A 206 -13.68 11.20 5.75
CA ALA A 206 -12.44 11.49 6.47
C ALA A 206 -12.63 11.54 7.99
N ARG A 207 -13.74 12.13 8.47
CA ARG A 207 -14.09 12.13 9.91
C ARG A 207 -14.36 10.72 10.43
N VAL A 208 -15.13 9.91 9.67
CA VAL A 208 -15.41 8.51 10.03
C VAL A 208 -14.10 7.72 10.13
N ARG A 209 -13.26 7.76 9.10
CA ARG A 209 -11.95 7.09 9.11
C ARG A 209 -11.13 7.49 10.35
N LYS A 210 -11.02 8.81 10.62
CA LYS A 210 -10.27 9.30 11.78
C LYS A 210 -10.86 8.82 13.10
N SER A 211 -12.19 8.74 13.24
CA SER A 211 -12.84 8.31 14.47
C SER A 211 -12.72 6.81 14.72
N LEU A 212 -12.60 6.00 13.67
CA LEU A 212 -12.46 4.54 13.75
C LEU A 212 -11.01 4.10 13.87
N THR A 213 -10.06 4.94 13.44
CA THR A 213 -8.62 4.66 13.63
C THR A 213 -8.30 4.73 15.12
N PRO A 214 -7.76 3.66 15.73
CA PRO A 214 -7.43 3.64 17.16
C PRO A 214 -6.36 4.69 17.51
N GLY A 215 -6.31 5.08 18.76
CA GLY A 215 -5.20 5.89 19.28
C GLY A 215 -3.88 5.10 19.24
N PRO A 216 -2.72 5.79 19.38
CA PRO A 216 -1.42 5.12 19.40
C PRO A 216 -1.34 4.13 20.57
N SER A 217 -0.69 2.99 20.32
CA SER A 217 -0.34 2.02 21.35
C SER A 217 0.85 2.50 22.19
N ASN A 218 1.45 1.62 22.97
CA ASN A 218 2.70 1.94 23.65
C ASN A 218 3.85 2.06 22.63
N MET A 219 4.27 3.30 22.32
CA MET A 219 5.31 3.63 21.37
C MET A 219 6.75 3.49 21.95
N ALA A 220 6.93 2.96 23.16
CA ALA A 220 8.24 2.64 23.66
C ALA A 220 8.90 1.56 22.78
N CYS A 221 10.10 1.84 22.28
CA CYS A 221 10.82 0.95 21.40
C CYS A 221 12.03 0.33 22.10
N GLU A 222 12.42 -0.86 21.64
CA GLU A 222 13.68 -1.46 22.01
C GLU A 222 14.84 -0.56 21.56
N PRO A 223 15.89 -0.41 22.38
CA PRO A 223 17.01 0.43 22.04
C PRO A 223 17.76 -0.14 20.82
N ASP A 224 18.07 0.73 19.89
CA ASP A 224 18.89 0.42 18.73
C ASP A 224 19.96 1.50 18.58
N ARG A 225 21.22 1.14 18.83
CA ARG A 225 22.33 2.06 18.69
C ARG A 225 22.64 2.28 17.22
N LEU A 226 22.34 3.48 16.74
CA LEU A 226 22.62 3.91 15.39
C LEU A 226 23.81 4.87 15.39
N GLU A 227 24.87 4.50 14.67
CA GLU A 227 26.02 5.37 14.44
C GLU A 227 25.90 6.03 13.08
N LEU A 228 25.75 7.36 13.07
CA LEU A 228 25.56 8.12 11.85
C LEU A 228 26.86 8.78 11.42
N LEU A 229 27.13 8.83 10.12
CA LEU A 229 28.17 9.67 9.54
C LEU A 229 27.83 11.14 9.68
N ASP A 230 28.85 11.97 9.80
CA ASP A 230 28.70 13.41 9.62
C ASP A 230 28.11 13.74 8.25
N VAL A 231 27.29 14.77 8.19
CA VAL A 231 26.62 15.20 6.95
C VAL A 231 27.61 15.41 5.80
N LYS A 232 28.78 16.00 6.07
CA LYS A 232 29.85 16.20 5.08
C LYS A 232 30.33 14.89 4.48
N ASP A 233 30.54 13.88 5.31
CA ASP A 233 31.04 12.58 4.89
C ASP A 233 29.95 11.76 4.17
N CYS A 234 28.70 11.87 4.62
CA CYS A 234 27.55 11.32 3.93
C CYS A 234 27.41 11.89 2.51
N LEU A 235 27.44 13.23 2.36
CA LEU A 235 27.40 13.89 1.05
C LEU A 235 28.59 13.51 0.16
N ALA A 236 29.77 13.33 0.74
CA ALA A 236 30.95 12.86 0.00
C ALA A 236 30.79 11.38 -0.44
N ALA A 237 30.16 10.54 0.38
CA ALA A 237 29.83 9.14 0.00
C ALA A 237 28.80 9.10 -1.12
N MET A 238 27.74 9.91 -1.05
CA MET A 238 26.73 10.00 -2.10
C MET A 238 27.34 10.43 -3.45
N LYS A 239 28.25 11.40 -3.46
CA LYS A 239 28.94 11.87 -4.69
C LYS A 239 29.87 10.82 -5.32
N ARG A 240 30.29 9.83 -4.55
CA ARG A 240 31.06 8.69 -5.09
C ARG A 240 30.19 7.51 -5.48
N ALA A 241 28.91 7.56 -5.15
CA ALA A 241 28.00 6.49 -5.44
C ALA A 241 27.54 6.52 -6.91
N LYS A 242 27.35 5.34 -7.46
CA LYS A 242 26.79 5.13 -8.78
C LYS A 242 25.67 4.09 -8.71
N ILE A 243 24.54 4.41 -9.30
CA ILE A 243 23.38 3.53 -9.47
C ILE A 243 23.37 3.01 -10.90
N LEU A 244 23.24 1.71 -11.07
CA LEU A 244 22.97 1.06 -12.34
C LEU A 244 21.47 0.79 -12.48
N THR A 245 20.86 1.26 -13.56
CA THR A 245 19.45 0.98 -13.90
C THR A 245 19.42 -0.04 -15.05
N VAL A 246 18.86 -1.23 -14.79
CA VAL A 246 18.86 -2.31 -15.79
C VAL A 246 17.51 -2.41 -16.47
N GLY A 247 17.50 -2.19 -17.80
CA GLY A 247 16.34 -2.42 -18.66
C GLY A 247 15.27 -1.34 -18.63
N ARG A 248 15.54 -0.18 -18.00
CA ARG A 248 14.65 1.00 -18.02
C ARG A 248 15.42 2.28 -17.79
N THR A 249 15.02 3.35 -18.48
CA THR A 249 15.54 4.69 -18.31
C THR A 249 14.50 5.63 -17.68
N PHE A 250 14.96 6.70 -17.04
CA PHE A 250 14.10 7.66 -16.33
C PHE A 250 14.52 9.10 -16.64
N PRO A 251 14.22 9.61 -17.84
CA PRO A 251 14.69 10.91 -18.31
C PRO A 251 14.21 12.08 -17.46
N ASP A 252 13.08 11.93 -16.74
CA ASP A 252 12.48 12.97 -15.92
C ASP A 252 13.01 12.99 -14.48
N ILE A 253 13.51 11.85 -13.96
CA ILE A 253 13.91 11.68 -12.55
C ILE A 253 15.44 11.75 -12.41
N VAL A 254 16.15 11.04 -13.26
CA VAL A 254 17.62 10.92 -13.19
C VAL A 254 18.34 12.27 -13.15
N PRO A 255 17.99 13.27 -13.99
CA PRO A 255 18.64 14.59 -13.92
C PRO A 255 18.50 15.27 -12.54
N ALA A 256 17.38 15.07 -11.86
CA ALA A 256 17.16 15.63 -10.54
C ALA A 256 18.00 14.89 -9.47
N ILE A 257 18.10 13.55 -9.55
CA ILE A 257 18.97 12.76 -8.65
C ILE A 257 20.43 13.22 -8.79
N VAL A 258 20.93 13.30 -10.01
CA VAL A 258 22.31 13.73 -10.28
C VAL A 258 22.55 15.15 -9.75
N LYS A 259 21.63 16.08 -10.03
CA LYS A 259 21.78 17.49 -9.66
C LYS A 259 21.65 17.73 -8.16
N GLU A 260 20.60 17.21 -7.52
CA GLU A 260 20.23 17.56 -6.14
C GLU A 260 20.88 16.60 -5.11
N MET A 261 21.15 15.34 -5.49
CA MET A 261 21.75 14.34 -4.59
C MET A 261 23.23 14.06 -4.91
N GLY A 262 23.70 14.40 -6.12
CA GLY A 262 25.07 14.19 -6.55
C GLY A 262 25.42 12.73 -6.86
N ILE A 263 24.42 11.85 -6.96
CA ILE A 263 24.58 10.42 -7.25
C ILE A 263 24.59 10.21 -8.75
N GLU A 264 25.61 9.52 -9.27
CA GLU A 264 25.67 9.12 -10.69
C GLU A 264 24.65 8.01 -10.98
N VAL A 265 23.97 8.07 -12.14
CA VAL A 265 23.05 7.04 -12.60
C VAL A 265 23.43 6.63 -14.01
N GLU A 266 23.57 5.33 -14.26
CA GLU A 266 24.01 4.77 -15.54
C GLU A 266 23.05 3.65 -16.00
N ASP A 267 22.57 3.72 -17.25
CA ASP A 267 21.70 2.71 -17.82
C ASP A 267 22.48 1.50 -18.31
N VAL A 268 22.00 0.29 -18.00
CA VAL A 268 22.59 -0.99 -18.39
C VAL A 268 21.55 -1.84 -19.13
N PRO A 269 21.86 -2.38 -20.30
CA PRO A 269 20.94 -3.26 -21.01
C PRO A 269 20.82 -4.63 -20.31
N TYR A 270 19.65 -5.27 -20.39
CA TYR A 270 19.45 -6.65 -19.91
C TYR A 270 20.49 -7.64 -20.46
N ALA A 271 20.90 -7.45 -21.73
CA ALA A 271 21.88 -8.33 -22.36
C ALA A 271 23.22 -8.38 -21.61
N GLU A 272 23.66 -7.28 -20.98
CA GLU A 272 24.89 -7.27 -20.20
C GLU A 272 24.75 -8.07 -18.91
N LEU A 273 23.61 -7.93 -18.22
CA LEU A 273 23.31 -8.71 -17.02
C LEU A 273 23.21 -10.21 -17.35
N ASN A 274 22.53 -10.56 -18.44
CA ASN A 274 22.41 -11.96 -18.87
C ASN A 274 23.76 -12.56 -19.27
N ALA A 275 24.59 -11.81 -19.99
CA ALA A 275 25.94 -12.28 -20.34
C ALA A 275 26.79 -12.55 -19.08
N ALA A 276 26.68 -11.71 -18.04
CA ALA A 276 27.32 -11.94 -16.75
C ALA A 276 26.73 -13.16 -16.03
N TRP A 277 25.41 -13.39 -16.12
CA TRP A 277 24.75 -14.57 -15.57
C TRP A 277 25.18 -15.87 -16.25
N GLU A 278 25.27 -15.88 -17.58
CA GLU A 278 25.75 -17.03 -18.36
C GLU A 278 27.21 -17.37 -18.07
N ALA A 279 28.04 -16.34 -17.84
CA ALA A 279 29.46 -16.47 -17.51
C ALA A 279 29.73 -16.71 -16.03
N ALA A 280 28.70 -16.72 -15.19
CA ALA A 280 28.88 -16.91 -13.74
C ALA A 280 29.53 -18.25 -13.41
N ASP A 281 30.45 -18.22 -12.45
CA ASP A 281 31.15 -19.40 -11.93
C ASP A 281 30.14 -20.34 -11.25
N LYS A 282 29.93 -21.51 -11.85
CA LYS A 282 28.93 -22.49 -11.41
C LYS A 282 29.27 -23.10 -10.05
N ASP A 283 30.54 -23.29 -9.75
CA ASP A 283 30.96 -23.87 -8.46
C ASP A 283 30.67 -22.88 -7.35
N LYS A 284 30.97 -21.60 -7.54
CA LYS A 284 30.61 -20.53 -6.59
C LYS A 284 29.11 -20.36 -6.47
N ALA A 285 28.35 -20.47 -7.58
CA ALA A 285 26.88 -20.42 -7.50
C ALA A 285 26.33 -21.58 -6.67
N ASN A 286 26.90 -22.79 -6.82
CA ASN A 286 26.53 -23.95 -6.00
C ASN A 286 26.86 -23.73 -4.51
N GLU A 287 28.04 -23.23 -4.18
CA GLU A 287 28.43 -22.90 -2.79
C GLU A 287 27.47 -21.87 -2.17
N ILE A 288 27.06 -20.86 -2.92
CA ILE A 288 26.09 -19.86 -2.47
C ILE A 288 24.71 -20.49 -2.24
N ALA A 289 24.26 -21.33 -3.15
CA ALA A 289 22.99 -22.05 -3.03
C ALA A 289 22.98 -23.00 -1.82
N ASP A 290 24.10 -23.69 -1.53
CA ASP A 290 24.29 -24.50 -0.33
C ASP A 290 24.22 -23.68 0.95
N ARG A 291 24.89 -22.51 0.94
CA ARG A 291 24.82 -21.56 2.06
C ARG A 291 23.40 -21.10 2.32
N TRP A 292 22.65 -20.68 1.30
CA TRP A 292 21.25 -20.29 1.44
C TRP A 292 20.37 -21.41 1.97
N GLN A 293 20.56 -22.63 1.44
CA GLN A 293 19.83 -23.80 1.88
C GLN A 293 20.07 -24.14 3.35
N LYS A 294 21.29 -23.91 3.84
CA LYS A 294 21.66 -24.11 5.24
C LYS A 294 21.16 -23.01 6.17
N MET A 295 21.09 -21.77 5.69
CA MET A 295 20.79 -20.60 6.51
C MET A 295 19.28 -20.27 6.55
N ALA A 296 18.55 -20.56 5.47
CA ALA A 296 17.11 -20.30 5.42
C ALA A 296 16.37 -21.16 6.45
N LYS A 297 15.41 -20.58 7.15
CA LYS A 297 14.54 -21.28 8.11
C LYS A 297 13.68 -22.33 7.39
N THR A 298 13.13 -21.97 6.24
CA THR A 298 12.38 -22.85 5.33
C THR A 298 12.66 -22.48 3.88
N ILE A 299 12.49 -23.46 2.98
CA ILE A 299 12.47 -23.28 1.53
C ILE A 299 11.21 -23.95 1.01
N GLU A 300 10.31 -23.16 0.40
CA GLU A 300 9.00 -23.63 -0.06
C GLU A 300 8.86 -23.43 -1.57
N ASP A 301 8.52 -24.51 -2.27
CA ASP A 301 8.25 -24.58 -3.72
C ASP A 301 9.39 -24.06 -4.61
N VAL A 302 10.62 -24.01 -4.08
CA VAL A 302 11.83 -23.56 -4.81
C VAL A 302 12.76 -24.74 -5.01
N SER A 303 13.04 -25.08 -6.27
CA SER A 303 13.93 -26.19 -6.60
C SER A 303 15.41 -25.83 -6.37
N ARG A 304 16.27 -26.86 -6.20
CA ARG A 304 17.70 -26.67 -6.12
C ARG A 304 18.24 -25.91 -7.33
N LYS A 305 17.80 -26.28 -8.53
CA LYS A 305 18.17 -25.61 -9.77
C LYS A 305 17.84 -24.11 -9.74
N THR A 306 16.66 -23.75 -9.24
CA THR A 306 16.23 -22.34 -9.10
C THR A 306 17.12 -21.57 -8.13
N LEU A 307 17.60 -22.22 -7.03
CA LEU A 307 18.57 -21.61 -6.12
C LEU A 307 19.91 -21.35 -6.81
N GLU A 308 20.40 -22.29 -7.59
CA GLU A 308 21.66 -22.18 -8.36
C GLU A 308 21.56 -21.06 -9.40
N GLU A 309 20.45 -20.99 -10.14
CA GLU A 309 20.16 -19.93 -11.10
C GLU A 309 20.11 -18.54 -10.44
N SER A 310 19.48 -18.44 -9.26
CA SER A 310 19.43 -17.21 -8.46
C SER A 310 20.80 -16.84 -7.89
N ALA A 311 21.62 -17.82 -7.52
CA ALA A 311 22.99 -17.59 -7.06
C ALA A 311 23.90 -17.10 -8.19
N ALA A 312 23.75 -17.66 -9.39
CA ALA A 312 24.40 -17.14 -10.59
C ALA A 312 23.96 -15.70 -10.91
N MET A 313 22.67 -15.35 -10.69
CA MET A 313 22.17 -13.99 -10.86
C MET A 313 22.76 -13.02 -9.84
N TYR A 314 22.95 -13.43 -8.59
CA TYR A 314 23.67 -12.64 -7.61
C TYR A 314 25.12 -12.38 -8.01
N LEU A 315 25.84 -13.41 -8.50
CA LEU A 315 27.20 -13.24 -9.02
C LEU A 315 27.23 -12.29 -10.22
N ALA A 316 26.26 -12.39 -11.12
CA ALA A 316 26.11 -11.48 -12.26
C ALA A 316 25.89 -10.02 -11.82
N GLN A 317 25.02 -9.78 -10.85
CA GLN A 317 24.83 -8.44 -10.28
C GLN A 317 26.12 -7.87 -9.71
N LYS A 318 26.90 -8.68 -8.96
CA LYS A 318 28.21 -8.27 -8.43
C LYS A 318 29.23 -7.97 -9.54
N GLU A 319 29.28 -8.78 -10.57
CA GLU A 319 30.20 -8.59 -11.71
C GLU A 319 29.88 -7.29 -12.48
N VAL A 320 28.60 -7.02 -12.73
CA VAL A 320 28.18 -5.78 -13.42
C VAL A 320 28.48 -4.56 -12.54
N LEU A 321 28.21 -4.62 -11.23
CA LEU A 321 28.56 -3.55 -10.29
C LEU A 321 30.07 -3.28 -10.30
N LYS A 322 30.90 -4.34 -10.19
CA LYS A 322 32.36 -4.23 -10.20
C LYS A 322 32.88 -3.64 -11.52
N LYS A 323 32.42 -4.16 -12.66
CA LYS A 323 32.81 -3.72 -13.99
C LYS A 323 32.55 -2.24 -14.24
N ARG A 324 31.43 -1.74 -13.70
CA ARG A 324 30.97 -0.35 -13.82
C ARG A 324 31.43 0.56 -12.71
N ASN A 325 32.20 0.04 -11.73
CA ASN A 325 32.59 0.75 -10.53
C ASN A 325 31.38 1.40 -9.81
N ALA A 326 30.32 0.60 -9.61
CA ALA A 326 29.06 1.02 -9.01
C ALA A 326 28.82 0.30 -7.67
N ASN A 327 28.01 0.88 -6.79
CA ASN A 327 27.64 0.32 -5.50
C ASN A 327 26.14 0.10 -5.31
N ALA A 328 25.34 0.46 -6.32
CA ALA A 328 23.90 0.25 -6.33
C ALA A 328 23.44 -0.26 -7.69
N ILE A 329 22.52 -1.22 -7.69
CA ILE A 329 21.87 -1.74 -8.89
C ILE A 329 20.37 -1.84 -8.66
N THR A 330 19.58 -1.40 -9.64
CA THR A 330 18.15 -1.64 -9.67
C THR A 330 17.76 -2.19 -11.03
N ILE A 331 16.87 -3.18 -11.04
CA ILE A 331 16.52 -3.92 -12.25
C ILE A 331 15.00 -3.81 -12.48
N ASN A 332 14.60 -3.49 -13.72
CA ASN A 332 13.20 -3.62 -14.14
C ASN A 332 12.85 -5.12 -14.23
N CYS A 333 12.74 -5.76 -13.07
CA CYS A 333 12.60 -7.20 -12.96
C CYS A 333 11.27 -7.70 -13.53
N LEU A 334 10.14 -7.04 -13.21
CA LEU A 334 8.82 -7.41 -13.73
C LEU A 334 8.78 -7.32 -15.26
N GLY A 335 9.23 -6.21 -15.85
CA GLY A 335 9.41 -6.08 -17.30
C GLY A 335 10.43 -7.08 -17.86
N GLY A 336 11.43 -7.43 -17.07
CA GLY A 336 12.47 -8.39 -17.41
C GLY A 336 11.96 -9.81 -17.57
N PHE A 337 11.37 -10.40 -16.51
CA PHE A 337 10.94 -11.80 -16.62
C PHE A 337 9.58 -11.98 -17.32
N TYR A 338 8.63 -11.08 -17.17
CA TYR A 338 7.36 -11.18 -17.91
C TYR A 338 7.53 -10.90 -19.40
N GLY A 339 8.53 -10.08 -19.76
CA GLY A 339 8.95 -9.86 -21.16
C GLY A 339 9.94 -10.89 -21.70
N GLY A 340 10.44 -11.83 -20.89
CA GLY A 340 11.45 -12.83 -21.29
C GLY A 340 12.83 -12.23 -21.53
N HIS A 341 13.16 -11.10 -20.91
CA HIS A 341 14.41 -10.37 -21.09
C HIS A 341 15.50 -10.74 -20.07
N ILE A 342 15.17 -11.36 -18.94
CA ILE A 342 16.13 -11.88 -17.98
C ILE A 342 15.88 -13.37 -17.71
N HIS A 343 16.93 -14.12 -17.39
CA HIS A 343 16.89 -15.57 -17.31
C HIS A 343 16.67 -16.13 -15.91
N ALA A 344 16.93 -15.33 -14.86
CA ALA A 344 16.74 -15.73 -13.49
C ALA A 344 16.24 -14.56 -12.62
N TYR A 345 15.53 -14.88 -11.53
CA TYR A 345 14.97 -13.88 -10.62
C TYR A 345 16.09 -13.22 -9.80
N PRO A 346 16.13 -11.88 -9.72
CA PRO A 346 17.21 -11.16 -9.04
C PRO A 346 17.00 -11.00 -7.52
N CYS A 347 15.87 -11.45 -6.98
CA CYS A 347 15.44 -11.14 -5.62
C CYS A 347 16.42 -11.58 -4.53
N LEU A 348 16.94 -12.83 -4.60
CA LEU A 348 17.96 -13.32 -3.67
C LEU A 348 19.29 -12.56 -3.81
N GLY A 349 19.61 -12.11 -5.04
CA GLY A 349 20.78 -11.27 -5.27
C GLY A 349 20.65 -9.90 -4.61
N PHE A 350 19.51 -9.25 -4.69
CA PHE A 350 19.25 -7.97 -3.99
C PHE A 350 19.34 -8.13 -2.48
N HIS A 351 18.78 -9.22 -1.93
CA HIS A 351 18.91 -9.57 -0.52
C HIS A 351 20.37 -9.67 -0.08
N GLU A 352 21.20 -10.39 -0.82
CA GLU A 352 22.62 -10.57 -0.50
C GLU A 352 23.41 -9.26 -0.65
N LEU A 353 23.19 -8.50 -1.71
CA LEU A 353 23.83 -7.19 -1.88
C LEU A 353 23.55 -6.27 -0.70
N CYS A 354 22.30 -6.20 -0.25
CA CYS A 354 21.92 -5.41 0.92
C CYS A 354 22.54 -5.95 2.21
N ASN A 355 22.70 -7.27 2.37
CA ASN A 355 23.39 -7.89 3.51
C ASN A 355 24.88 -7.52 3.56
N GLU A 356 25.50 -7.22 2.42
CA GLU A 356 26.91 -6.83 2.29
C GLU A 356 27.14 -5.31 2.40
N GLY A 357 26.07 -4.50 2.59
CA GLY A 357 26.17 -3.04 2.63
C GLY A 357 26.22 -2.38 1.24
N LEU A 358 25.99 -3.16 0.16
CA LEU A 358 25.69 -2.66 -1.17
C LEU A 358 24.19 -2.39 -1.31
N ILE A 359 23.75 -1.90 -2.47
CA ILE A 359 22.34 -1.64 -2.72
C ILE A 359 21.84 -2.50 -3.89
N GLY A 360 20.89 -3.38 -3.60
CA GLY A 360 20.09 -4.09 -4.57
C GLY A 360 18.62 -3.70 -4.43
N ALA A 361 18.01 -3.19 -5.50
CA ALA A 361 16.65 -2.69 -5.47
C ALA A 361 15.80 -3.25 -6.62
N CYS A 362 14.52 -3.48 -6.35
CA CYS A 362 13.57 -4.08 -7.27
C CYS A 362 12.95 -3.02 -8.20
N GLU A 363 12.34 -3.48 -9.31
CA GLU A 363 11.41 -2.75 -10.20
C GLU A 363 11.99 -1.52 -10.90
N CYS A 364 13.31 -1.37 -10.85
CA CYS A 364 14.00 -0.20 -11.38
C CYS A 364 13.48 1.11 -10.74
N ASP A 365 13.07 1.06 -9.46
CA ASP A 365 12.70 2.26 -8.72
C ASP A 365 13.96 3.05 -8.35
N VAL A 366 14.34 3.94 -9.27
CA VAL A 366 15.56 4.73 -9.16
C VAL A 366 15.49 5.75 -8.01
N ARG A 367 14.29 6.22 -7.64
CA ARG A 367 14.10 7.17 -6.54
C ARG A 367 14.33 6.50 -5.19
N SER A 368 13.68 5.36 -4.95
CA SER A 368 13.90 4.56 -3.76
C SER A 368 15.34 4.07 -3.68
N THR A 369 15.96 3.68 -4.82
CA THR A 369 17.37 3.29 -4.88
C THR A 369 18.30 4.43 -4.46
N ALA A 370 18.06 5.66 -4.93
CA ALA A 370 18.84 6.83 -4.53
C ALA A 370 18.66 7.16 -3.05
N THR A 371 17.46 6.97 -2.51
CA THR A 371 17.19 7.09 -1.06
C THR A 371 17.95 6.03 -0.28
N MET A 372 17.95 4.78 -0.74
CA MET A 372 18.74 3.69 -0.12
C MET A 372 20.23 4.00 -0.12
N VAL A 373 20.79 4.55 -1.22
CA VAL A 373 22.19 4.99 -1.28
C VAL A 373 22.49 6.01 -0.18
N ALA A 374 21.66 7.04 -0.06
CA ALA A 374 21.86 8.10 0.93
C ALA A 374 21.78 7.56 2.37
N VAL A 375 20.76 6.76 2.68
CA VAL A 375 20.51 6.25 4.03
C VAL A 375 21.51 5.19 4.43
N THR A 376 21.88 4.27 3.51
CA THR A 376 22.93 3.26 3.76
C THR A 376 24.28 3.92 4.02
N ALA A 377 24.63 4.97 3.27
CA ALA A 377 25.84 5.76 3.52
C ALA A 377 25.79 6.44 4.89
N MET A 378 24.69 7.13 5.20
CA MET A 378 24.51 7.83 6.48
C MET A 378 24.60 6.89 7.68
N THR A 379 24.08 5.68 7.55
CA THR A 379 24.00 4.68 8.63
C THR A 379 25.15 3.66 8.61
N GLN A 380 26.19 3.92 7.81
CA GLN A 380 27.41 3.11 7.73
C GLN A 380 27.15 1.64 7.37
N GLY A 381 26.29 1.42 6.38
CA GLY A 381 26.04 0.10 5.80
C GLY A 381 24.79 -0.61 6.31
N ARG A 382 23.92 0.02 7.11
CA ARG A 382 22.63 -0.60 7.38
C ARG A 382 21.81 -0.68 6.09
N PRO A 383 21.23 -1.86 5.81
CA PRO A 383 20.49 -2.06 4.56
C PRO A 383 19.20 -1.23 4.52
N GLY A 384 18.91 -0.67 3.37
CA GLY A 384 17.57 -0.20 3.05
C GLY A 384 16.63 -1.37 2.78
N PHE A 385 15.34 -1.13 2.94
CA PHE A 385 14.27 -2.03 2.52
C PHE A 385 13.35 -1.27 1.58
N ILE A 386 13.54 -1.47 0.25
CA ILE A 386 12.58 -0.96 -0.73
C ILE A 386 11.22 -1.62 -0.50
N SER A 387 10.14 -0.86 -0.51
CA SER A 387 8.84 -1.43 -0.15
C SER A 387 7.66 -0.72 -0.78
N ASP A 388 6.62 -1.49 -1.08
CA ASP A 388 5.29 -1.03 -1.44
C ASP A 388 4.41 -1.03 -0.18
N PRO A 389 3.91 0.12 0.26
CA PRO A 389 3.13 0.17 1.48
C PRO A 389 1.70 -0.32 1.28
N VAL A 390 1.15 -0.91 2.33
CA VAL A 390 -0.28 -1.21 2.52
C VAL A 390 -0.74 -0.46 3.77
N ILE A 391 -1.88 0.19 3.72
CA ILE A 391 -2.43 0.91 4.88
C ILE A 391 -3.54 0.09 5.53
N ASP A 392 -3.52 -0.01 6.86
CA ASP A 392 -4.63 -0.54 7.65
C ASP A 392 -5.02 0.44 8.75
N THR A 393 -6.07 1.23 8.48
CA THR A 393 -6.54 2.24 9.43
C THR A 393 -7.19 1.62 10.66
N SER A 394 -7.78 0.41 10.57
CA SER A 394 -8.37 -0.28 11.72
C SER A 394 -7.35 -0.72 12.76
N LYS A 395 -6.12 -0.94 12.33
CA LYS A 395 -4.98 -1.27 13.20
C LYS A 395 -4.03 -0.09 13.42
N ARG A 396 -4.26 1.06 12.78
CA ARG A 396 -3.33 2.19 12.75
C ARG A 396 -1.94 1.80 12.21
N GLN A 397 -1.88 1.00 11.17
CA GLN A 397 -0.63 0.44 10.65
C GLN A 397 -0.36 0.86 9.21
N ILE A 398 0.93 1.05 8.90
CA ILE A 398 1.47 0.98 7.55
C ILE A 398 2.27 -0.32 7.47
N ILE A 399 1.95 -1.16 6.50
CA ILE A 399 2.62 -2.44 6.28
C ILE A 399 3.54 -2.26 5.05
N TYR A 400 4.82 -2.37 5.25
CA TYR A 400 5.84 -2.28 4.21
C TYR A 400 6.12 -3.65 3.64
N ALA A 401 5.88 -3.84 2.34
CA ALA A 401 5.95 -5.15 1.70
C ALA A 401 6.90 -5.14 0.51
N HIS A 402 7.82 -6.11 0.40
CA HIS A 402 8.58 -6.43 -0.81
C HIS A 402 9.20 -7.84 -0.77
N CYS A 403 9.79 -8.29 -1.90
CA CYS A 403 10.34 -9.64 -2.06
C CYS A 403 11.86 -9.74 -1.87
N VAL A 404 12.55 -8.69 -1.40
CA VAL A 404 14.02 -8.53 -1.51
C VAL A 404 14.69 -8.07 -0.20
N ALA A 405 14.00 -8.15 0.93
CA ALA A 405 14.47 -7.62 2.19
C ALA A 405 15.75 -8.31 2.70
N SER A 406 16.73 -7.52 3.16
CA SER A 406 17.88 -8.00 3.92
C SER A 406 17.42 -8.70 5.21
N ASN A 407 18.18 -9.69 5.66
CA ASN A 407 18.04 -10.27 6.99
C ASN A 407 19.12 -9.77 7.98
N ARG A 408 19.87 -8.74 7.62
CA ARG A 408 20.87 -8.07 8.48
C ARG A 408 20.47 -6.61 8.76
N VAL A 409 19.25 -6.44 9.26
CA VAL A 409 18.66 -5.10 9.47
C VAL A 409 19.45 -4.19 10.40
N PHE A 410 20.33 -4.76 11.25
CA PHE A 410 21.23 -4.03 12.13
C PHE A 410 22.61 -3.73 11.52
N GLY A 411 22.78 -3.97 10.23
CA GLY A 411 24.01 -3.76 9.47
C GLY A 411 24.79 -5.05 9.19
N PRO A 412 25.82 -4.99 8.33
CA PRO A 412 26.56 -6.17 7.88
C PRO A 412 27.19 -6.98 9.00
N GLU A 413 27.64 -6.30 10.07
CA GLU A 413 28.26 -6.91 11.27
C GLU A 413 27.24 -7.15 12.39
N GLY A 414 25.98 -6.73 12.21
CA GLY A 414 24.93 -6.89 13.20
C GLY A 414 24.33 -8.30 13.25
N ALA A 415 23.45 -8.52 14.23
CA ALA A 415 22.69 -9.75 14.33
C ALA A 415 21.79 -9.93 13.08
N SER A 416 21.75 -11.16 12.55
CA SER A 416 20.83 -11.52 11.48
C SER A 416 19.49 -11.99 12.04
N ASN A 417 18.42 -11.60 11.39
CA ASN A 417 17.09 -12.14 11.66
C ASN A 417 16.82 -13.38 10.76
N PRO A 418 15.90 -14.25 11.15
CA PRO A 418 15.51 -15.39 10.32
C PRO A 418 14.96 -14.95 8.97
N PHE A 419 15.15 -15.79 7.95
CA PHE A 419 14.55 -15.59 6.64
C PHE A 419 14.09 -16.93 6.04
N GLU A 420 13.18 -16.85 5.12
CA GLU A 420 12.61 -17.96 4.35
C GLU A 420 12.77 -17.69 2.87
N ILE A 421 12.93 -18.74 2.08
CA ILE A 421 13.00 -18.65 0.62
C ILE A 421 11.73 -19.26 0.03
N LEU A 422 11.02 -18.48 -0.76
CA LEU A 422 9.78 -18.88 -1.41
C LEU A 422 9.82 -18.49 -2.88
N THR A 423 8.89 -18.99 -3.67
CA THR A 423 8.67 -18.49 -5.03
C THR A 423 8.32 -17.00 -5.01
N HIS A 424 8.57 -16.27 -6.11
CA HIS A 424 8.09 -14.90 -6.27
C HIS A 424 6.56 -14.86 -6.08
N SER A 425 6.06 -13.83 -5.40
CA SER A 425 4.67 -13.82 -4.90
C SER A 425 3.63 -13.75 -6.01
N GLU A 426 3.85 -12.94 -7.03
CA GLU A 426 2.83 -12.67 -8.05
C GLU A 426 2.59 -13.86 -8.99
N ASP A 427 3.67 -14.51 -9.48
CA ASP A 427 3.61 -15.54 -10.49
C ASP A 427 3.95 -16.95 -10.01
N ARG A 428 4.35 -17.09 -8.73
CA ARG A 428 4.73 -18.36 -8.10
C ARG A 428 5.90 -19.07 -8.78
N LYS A 429 6.85 -18.31 -9.32
CA LYS A 429 8.06 -18.82 -9.97
C LYS A 429 9.33 -18.26 -9.32
N GLY A 430 10.50 -18.75 -9.78
CA GLY A 430 11.79 -18.27 -9.30
C GLY A 430 11.99 -18.43 -7.80
N ALA A 431 12.80 -17.56 -7.21
CA ALA A 431 13.05 -17.51 -5.77
C ALA A 431 13.07 -16.08 -5.25
N SER A 432 12.47 -15.86 -4.10
CA SER A 432 12.40 -14.59 -3.39
C SER A 432 12.54 -14.79 -1.88
N VAL A 433 12.58 -13.72 -1.10
CA VAL A 433 12.85 -13.75 0.33
C VAL A 433 11.66 -13.25 1.14
N ARG A 434 11.34 -13.99 2.21
CA ARG A 434 10.61 -13.51 3.37
C ARG A 434 11.60 -13.32 4.52
N SER A 435 12.03 -12.09 4.77
CA SER A 435 12.78 -11.73 5.95
C SER A 435 11.82 -11.55 7.13
N VAL A 436 12.07 -12.25 8.24
CA VAL A 436 11.26 -12.13 9.46
C VAL A 436 11.83 -10.98 10.28
N PHE A 437 11.28 -9.79 10.08
CA PHE A 437 11.76 -8.58 10.71
C PHE A 437 11.61 -8.61 12.23
N PRO A 438 12.60 -8.07 13.00
CA PRO A 438 12.46 -7.90 14.43
C PRO A 438 11.38 -6.86 14.74
N VAL A 439 10.51 -7.16 15.70
CA VAL A 439 9.48 -6.26 16.20
C VAL A 439 9.93 -5.52 17.46
N GLY A 440 9.23 -4.45 17.81
CA GLY A 440 9.55 -3.65 19.00
C GLY A 440 10.50 -2.49 18.75
N HIS A 441 11.19 -2.44 17.62
CA HIS A 441 12.11 -1.37 17.24
C HIS A 441 11.43 -0.23 16.52
N MET A 442 12.05 0.97 16.55
CA MET A 442 11.62 2.09 15.71
C MET A 442 11.98 1.82 14.25
N THR A 443 11.02 1.95 13.36
CA THR A 443 11.25 1.97 11.92
C THR A 443 11.22 3.40 11.40
N THR A 444 12.07 3.69 10.42
CA THR A 444 12.09 4.98 9.74
C THR A 444 11.95 4.75 8.24
N THR A 445 10.89 5.29 7.66
CA THR A 445 10.63 5.28 6.23
C THR A 445 10.98 6.64 5.65
N LEU A 446 11.78 6.62 4.60
CA LEU A 446 12.20 7.81 3.87
C LEU A 446 12.03 7.58 2.37
N GLU A 447 11.60 8.62 1.66
CA GLU A 447 11.75 8.73 0.21
C GLU A 447 12.18 10.16 -0.13
N PHE A 448 13.31 10.29 -0.80
CA PHE A 448 13.73 11.56 -1.40
C PHE A 448 13.11 11.70 -2.79
N GLY A 449 12.30 12.74 -2.98
CA GLY A 449 11.72 13.15 -4.27
C GLY A 449 12.45 14.38 -4.82
N PRO A 450 13.70 14.25 -5.35
CA PRO A 450 14.51 15.40 -5.72
C PRO A 450 13.88 16.23 -6.84
N GLU A 451 13.13 15.65 -7.74
CA GLU A 451 12.41 16.33 -8.83
C GLU A 451 11.25 17.21 -8.31
N ARG A 452 10.72 16.91 -7.13
CA ARG A 452 9.67 17.70 -6.46
C ARG A 452 10.18 18.49 -5.27
N LYS A 453 11.45 18.29 -4.87
CA LYS A 453 12.07 18.83 -3.64
C LYS A 453 11.26 18.48 -2.39
N GLU A 454 10.81 17.23 -2.34
CA GLU A 454 10.02 16.66 -1.26
C GLU A 454 10.80 15.57 -0.54
N ILE A 455 10.50 15.39 0.74
CA ILE A 455 10.91 14.22 1.51
C ILE A 455 9.65 13.63 2.11
N LEU A 456 9.34 12.38 1.77
CA LEU A 456 8.37 11.59 2.50
C LEU A 456 9.08 11.03 3.73
N PHE A 457 8.48 11.21 4.90
CA PHE A 457 9.03 10.73 6.16
C PHE A 457 7.93 10.12 7.03
N HIS A 458 8.18 8.93 7.54
CA HIS A 458 7.34 8.29 8.53
C HIS A 458 8.21 7.55 9.55
N GLN A 459 7.86 7.69 10.83
CA GLN A 459 8.41 6.85 11.89
C GLN A 459 7.29 6.11 12.59
N GLY A 460 7.52 4.84 12.86
CA GLY A 460 6.57 3.98 13.54
C GLY A 460 7.26 2.86 14.28
N LYS A 461 6.62 2.31 15.29
CA LYS A 461 7.10 1.11 15.97
C LYS A 461 6.78 -0.12 15.13
N ALA A 462 7.79 -0.94 14.85
CA ALA A 462 7.58 -2.27 14.26
C ALA A 462 6.76 -3.13 15.23
N VAL A 463 5.59 -3.57 14.80
CA VAL A 463 4.64 -4.31 15.66
C VAL A 463 4.40 -5.74 15.23
N GLU A 464 4.61 -6.05 13.94
CA GLU A 464 4.34 -7.37 13.38
C GLU A 464 5.20 -7.63 12.15
N ALA A 465 5.85 -8.79 12.08
CA ALA A 465 6.32 -9.38 10.82
C ALA A 465 5.14 -10.16 10.23
N VAL A 466 4.44 -9.56 9.25
CA VAL A 466 3.16 -10.07 8.77
C VAL A 466 3.36 -11.32 7.90
N ASP A 467 2.70 -12.41 8.27
CA ASP A 467 2.68 -13.67 7.52
C ASP A 467 1.37 -13.80 6.72
N ASP A 468 1.31 -13.11 5.59
CA ASP A 468 0.22 -13.22 4.62
C ASP A 468 0.80 -13.65 3.28
N ASP A 469 0.21 -14.66 2.63
CA ASP A 469 0.74 -15.22 1.37
C ASP A 469 0.43 -14.35 0.13
N ARG A 470 -0.47 -13.38 0.26
CA ARG A 470 -0.80 -12.41 -0.80
C ARG A 470 0.26 -11.31 -0.89
N ALA A 471 0.44 -10.75 -2.07
CA ALA A 471 1.44 -9.71 -2.34
C ALA A 471 2.87 -10.14 -2.00
N CYS A 472 3.78 -9.18 -1.91
CA CYS A 472 5.21 -9.45 -1.69
C CYS A 472 5.50 -10.20 -0.38
N ARG A 473 6.61 -10.95 -0.34
CA ARG A 473 6.91 -11.96 0.70
C ARG A 473 7.28 -11.37 2.05
N SER A 474 8.23 -10.43 2.09
CA SER A 474 8.61 -9.77 3.34
C SER A 474 7.64 -8.66 3.66
N LYS A 475 7.08 -8.63 4.87
CA LYS A 475 6.16 -7.59 5.31
C LYS A 475 6.43 -7.18 6.74
N LEU A 476 6.54 -5.88 6.97
CA LEU A 476 6.70 -5.28 8.29
C LEU A 476 5.58 -4.29 8.55
N ALA A 477 4.75 -4.56 9.55
CA ALA A 477 3.77 -3.60 10.02
C ALA A 477 4.39 -2.65 11.06
N ALA A 478 4.20 -1.37 10.83
CA ALA A 478 4.61 -0.29 11.74
C ALA A 478 3.39 0.56 12.10
N GLU A 479 3.29 0.86 13.40
CA GLU A 479 2.22 1.71 13.97
C GLU A 479 2.66 3.16 14.10
#